data_b24d4d80bc27db0bf11d6a287f814364
#
_entry.id   b24d4d80bc27db0bf11d6a287f814364
#
_cell.length_a   1.000
_cell.length_b   1.000
_cell.length_c   1.000
_cell.angle_alpha   90.00
_cell.angle_beta   90.00
_cell.angle_gamma   90.00
#
_symmetry.space_group_name_H-M   'P 1'
#
loop_
_entity.id
_entity.type
_entity.pdbx_description
1 polymer ?
#
loop_
_entity_poly.entity_id
_entity_poly.type
_entity_poly.pdbx_seq_one_letter_code
_entity_poly.pdbx_strand_id
1 'polypeptide(L)'
;LQKAARRALAPTRRTFQKGALPAWATVDPWAMSGAAPAKGRNFVDGEWRDAAHTKTIPDPLNGEAFLEVPDAQGADLDPFVDAMRRTPKSGLHNPLKAPEKYFELGECNALIGAALRDEDTQNFFAELLQRVVPKHDKQVLGEVTTVRKWVEGFAGDGVRRLAQATSLPGDHAGQETRSYRWPYGATSVITPFNFPLEIPALQSLASVWMGNKCTVKIDERVQIVYEQFLRLCHACGFPKDALDLIYCSGPAFNDVLIRGDAKMTLFTGSQAVAEKLTLDLRGKVKLEDAGFDWKILGPDVDDFEYVAWQADQDAYAFSGQKCSAQSICFVHENWEAAGFTA
;
A
#
# COMPACT_ATOMS: atom_id res chain seq x y z
N LEU A 1 5.15 -37.21 -16.87
CA LEU A 1 4.67 -35.80 -16.88
C LEU A 1 3.31 -35.62 -17.58
N GLN A 2 2.93 -36.37 -18.59
CA GLN A 2 1.64 -36.23 -19.28
C GLN A 2 0.41 -36.77 -18.53
N LYS A 3 0.53 -37.55 -17.46
CA LYS A 3 -0.60 -38.05 -16.67
C LYS A 3 -1.01 -37.11 -15.51
N ALA A 4 -0.21 -36.11 -15.15
CA ALA A 4 -0.54 -35.12 -14.11
C ALA A 4 -1.41 -33.94 -14.65
N ALA A 5 -1.45 -33.71 -15.94
CA ALA A 5 -2.10 -32.55 -16.57
C ALA A 5 -3.61 -32.71 -16.84
N ARG A 6 -4.26 -33.80 -16.43
CA ARG A 6 -5.71 -34.01 -16.60
C ARG A 6 -6.48 -34.14 -15.28
N ARG A 7 -6.11 -33.42 -14.24
CA ARG A 7 -7.10 -33.08 -13.23
C ARG A 7 -7.91 -31.92 -13.79
N ALA A 8 -9.12 -32.25 -14.26
CA ALA A 8 -10.10 -31.26 -14.64
C ALA A 8 -10.14 -30.18 -13.56
N LEU A 9 -9.97 -28.94 -13.95
CA LEU A 9 -10.26 -27.78 -13.12
C LEU A 9 -11.72 -27.92 -12.68
N ALA A 10 -11.94 -28.47 -11.50
CA ALA A 10 -13.22 -28.34 -10.84
C ALA A 10 -13.49 -26.82 -10.75
N PRO A 11 -14.74 -26.37 -10.94
CA PRO A 11 -15.06 -24.96 -10.78
C PRO A 11 -14.51 -24.52 -9.44
N THR A 12 -13.61 -23.53 -9.43
CA THR A 12 -12.96 -23.01 -8.25
C THR A 12 -14.05 -22.62 -7.28
N ARG A 13 -14.26 -23.42 -6.23
CA ARG A 13 -15.07 -22.99 -5.10
C ARG A 13 -14.41 -21.68 -4.63
N ARG A 14 -15.21 -20.60 -4.50
CA ARG A 14 -14.76 -19.39 -3.83
C ARG A 14 -14.18 -19.84 -2.49
N THR A 15 -12.91 -19.53 -2.27
CA THR A 15 -12.16 -20.04 -1.12
C THR A 15 -12.57 -19.32 0.15
N PHE A 16 -13.01 -18.05 0.02
CA PHE A 16 -13.40 -17.22 1.15
C PHE A 16 -14.93 -17.29 1.35
N GLN A 17 -15.32 -17.61 2.57
CA GLN A 17 -16.73 -17.62 2.94
C GLN A 17 -17.24 -16.19 3.10
N LYS A 18 -18.42 -15.92 2.56
CA LYS A 18 -19.11 -14.65 2.79
C LYS A 18 -19.67 -14.64 4.21
N GLY A 19 -19.07 -13.78 5.05
CA GLY A 19 -19.65 -13.42 6.34
C GLY A 19 -20.65 -12.25 6.23
N ALA A 20 -21.05 -11.70 7.38
CA ALA A 20 -21.78 -10.43 7.41
C ALA A 20 -20.87 -9.30 6.88
N LEU A 21 -21.43 -8.43 6.04
CA LEU A 21 -20.67 -7.26 5.61
C LEU A 21 -20.39 -6.37 6.82
N PRO A 22 -19.13 -6.00 7.05
CA PRO A 22 -18.78 -5.08 8.13
C PRO A 22 -19.51 -3.73 7.99
N ALA A 23 -19.93 -3.13 9.09
CA ALA A 23 -20.69 -1.87 9.08
C ALA A 23 -19.95 -0.70 8.41
N TRP A 24 -18.63 -0.74 8.36
CA TRP A 24 -17.80 0.25 7.67
C TRP A 24 -17.69 0.03 6.17
N ALA A 25 -17.99 -1.18 5.66
CA ALA A 25 -17.86 -1.52 4.25
C ALA A 25 -18.96 -0.88 3.41
N THR A 26 -18.59 -0.37 2.24
CA THR A 26 -19.52 0.23 1.27
C THR A 26 -19.63 -0.57 -0.02
N VAL A 27 -18.86 -1.64 -0.15
CA VAL A 27 -18.88 -2.56 -1.28
C VAL A 27 -19.05 -3.99 -0.79
N ASP A 28 -19.70 -4.84 -1.60
CA ASP A 28 -19.79 -6.27 -1.37
C ASP A 28 -18.93 -6.99 -2.41
N PRO A 29 -17.72 -7.49 -2.02
CA PRO A 29 -16.82 -8.13 -2.98
C PRO A 29 -17.39 -9.37 -3.64
N TRP A 30 -18.34 -10.05 -2.99
CA TRP A 30 -19.01 -11.24 -3.56
C TRP A 30 -20.12 -10.90 -4.56
N ALA A 31 -20.64 -9.66 -4.52
CA ALA A 31 -21.73 -9.21 -5.39
C ALA A 31 -21.25 -8.28 -6.52
N MET A 32 -20.04 -7.71 -6.44
CA MET A 32 -19.49 -6.85 -7.50
C MET A 32 -19.49 -7.54 -8.85
N SER A 33 -20.11 -6.92 -9.86
CA SER A 33 -20.22 -7.45 -11.22
C SER A 33 -20.59 -6.35 -12.21
N GLY A 34 -20.58 -6.64 -13.52
CA GLY A 34 -21.06 -5.69 -14.52
C GLY A 34 -22.54 -5.32 -14.35
N ALA A 35 -23.36 -6.21 -13.77
CA ALA A 35 -24.76 -5.92 -13.46
C ALA A 35 -24.94 -5.12 -12.16
N ALA A 36 -23.97 -5.16 -11.24
CA ALA A 36 -23.98 -4.47 -9.95
C ALA A 36 -22.59 -3.87 -9.67
N PRO A 37 -22.19 -2.81 -10.39
CA PRO A 37 -20.89 -2.18 -10.18
C PRO A 37 -20.78 -1.57 -8.79
N ALA A 38 -19.63 -1.77 -8.14
CA ALA A 38 -19.31 -1.07 -6.91
C ALA A 38 -18.90 0.39 -7.21
N LYS A 39 -18.99 1.27 -6.19
CA LYS A 39 -18.63 2.68 -6.34
C LYS A 39 -17.52 3.07 -5.38
N GLY A 40 -16.46 3.70 -5.93
CA GLY A 40 -15.41 4.35 -5.15
C GLY A 40 -15.72 5.83 -4.91
N ARG A 41 -15.08 6.43 -3.92
CA ARG A 41 -15.20 7.86 -3.58
C ARG A 41 -13.85 8.45 -3.18
N ASN A 42 -13.66 9.72 -3.47
CA ASN A 42 -12.56 10.52 -2.94
C ASN A 42 -12.75 10.80 -1.44
N PHE A 43 -11.65 10.97 -0.72
CA PHE A 43 -11.68 11.38 0.69
C PHE A 43 -10.70 12.53 0.91
N VAL A 44 -11.18 13.66 1.40
CA VAL A 44 -10.36 14.84 1.70
C VAL A 44 -10.93 15.62 2.87
N ASP A 45 -10.05 16.09 3.75
CA ASP A 45 -10.41 16.87 4.94
C ASP A 45 -11.52 16.22 5.79
N GLY A 46 -11.48 14.91 5.96
CA GLY A 46 -12.43 14.18 6.79
C GLY A 46 -13.75 13.80 6.13
N GLU A 47 -13.92 14.12 4.84
CA GLU A 47 -15.18 13.92 4.12
C GLU A 47 -15.01 13.06 2.86
N TRP A 48 -15.97 12.15 2.64
CA TRP A 48 -16.10 11.40 1.40
C TRP A 48 -16.79 12.26 0.35
N ARG A 49 -16.16 12.39 -0.83
CA ARG A 49 -16.64 13.25 -1.92
C ARG A 49 -16.72 12.49 -3.25
N ASP A 50 -17.69 12.85 -4.05
CA ASP A 50 -17.77 12.46 -5.46
C ASP A 50 -16.97 13.46 -6.31
N ALA A 51 -16.63 13.11 -7.54
CA ALA A 51 -16.04 13.99 -8.53
C ALA A 51 -17.08 14.36 -9.61
N ALA A 52 -16.82 15.42 -10.35
CA ALA A 52 -17.68 15.82 -11.49
C ALA A 52 -17.66 14.77 -12.59
N HIS A 53 -16.56 14.01 -12.72
CA HIS A 53 -16.39 12.95 -13.71
C HIS A 53 -16.11 11.63 -13.00
N THR A 54 -16.65 10.55 -13.58
CA THR A 54 -16.39 9.17 -13.17
C THR A 54 -15.88 8.36 -14.36
N LYS A 55 -15.22 7.26 -14.07
CA LYS A 55 -14.82 6.26 -15.06
C LYS A 55 -15.13 4.87 -14.55
N THR A 56 -15.33 3.94 -15.47
CA THR A 56 -15.56 2.54 -15.18
C THR A 56 -14.25 1.77 -15.26
N ILE A 57 -14.09 0.83 -14.33
CA ILE A 57 -12.96 -0.11 -14.29
C ILE A 57 -13.47 -1.49 -14.72
N PRO A 58 -12.83 -2.13 -15.70
CA PRO A 58 -13.20 -3.47 -16.12
C PRO A 58 -12.76 -4.52 -15.09
N ASP A 59 -13.58 -5.53 -14.92
CA ASP A 59 -13.25 -6.74 -14.16
C ASP A 59 -12.07 -7.45 -14.85
N PRO A 60 -10.96 -7.68 -14.17
CA PRO A 60 -9.77 -8.31 -14.77
C PRO A 60 -10.01 -9.75 -15.23
N LEU A 61 -11.11 -10.40 -14.81
CA LEU A 61 -11.44 -11.77 -15.15
C LEU A 61 -12.30 -11.89 -16.42
N ASN A 62 -13.20 -10.93 -16.68
CA ASN A 62 -14.18 -11.06 -17.78
C ASN A 62 -14.36 -9.79 -18.62
N GLY A 63 -13.74 -8.66 -18.22
CA GLY A 63 -13.80 -7.38 -18.93
C GLY A 63 -15.07 -6.56 -18.73
N GLU A 64 -16.03 -7.03 -17.92
CA GLU A 64 -17.24 -6.27 -17.60
C GLU A 64 -16.93 -5.07 -16.70
N ALA A 65 -17.66 -3.97 -16.86
CA ALA A 65 -17.53 -2.80 -16.00
C ALA A 65 -18.08 -3.11 -14.59
N PHE A 66 -17.24 -3.45 -13.64
CA PHE A 66 -17.62 -3.89 -12.29
C PHE A 66 -17.37 -2.88 -11.17
N LEU A 67 -16.68 -1.78 -11.50
CA LEU A 67 -16.36 -0.71 -10.55
C LEU A 67 -16.47 0.64 -11.25
N GLU A 68 -17.14 1.60 -10.62
CA GLU A 68 -17.20 3.01 -11.02
C GLU A 68 -16.43 3.83 -9.99
N VAL A 69 -15.46 4.63 -10.46
CA VAL A 69 -14.60 5.44 -9.59
C VAL A 69 -14.58 6.89 -10.04
N PRO A 70 -14.32 7.85 -9.14
CA PRO A 70 -14.04 9.23 -9.52
C PRO A 70 -12.90 9.32 -10.52
N ASP A 71 -12.96 10.30 -11.41
CA ASP A 71 -11.85 10.72 -12.29
C ASP A 71 -11.61 12.21 -12.05
N ALA A 72 -11.05 12.52 -10.87
CA ALA A 72 -10.87 13.88 -10.41
C ALA A 72 -9.94 14.67 -11.33
N GLN A 73 -10.40 15.82 -11.80
CA GLN A 73 -9.68 16.73 -12.68
C GLN A 73 -10.13 18.17 -12.51
N GLY A 74 -9.33 19.13 -12.99
CA GLY A 74 -9.67 20.54 -12.90
C GLY A 74 -9.97 21.01 -11.47
N ALA A 75 -11.15 21.51 -11.21
CA ALA A 75 -11.57 22.03 -9.90
C ALA A 75 -11.73 20.93 -8.83
N ASP A 76 -11.94 19.67 -9.21
CA ASP A 76 -12.01 18.55 -8.24
C ASP A 76 -10.69 18.37 -7.48
N LEU A 77 -9.57 18.88 -8.02
CA LEU A 77 -8.23 18.78 -7.41
C LEU A 77 -8.01 19.83 -6.32
N ASP A 78 -8.72 20.97 -6.37
CA ASP A 78 -8.48 22.11 -5.49
C ASP A 78 -8.61 21.80 -4.00
N PRO A 79 -9.57 21.00 -3.52
CA PRO A 79 -9.65 20.61 -2.11
C PRO A 79 -8.38 19.91 -1.61
N PHE A 80 -7.77 19.06 -2.43
CA PHE A 80 -6.52 18.34 -2.09
C PHE A 80 -5.31 19.28 -2.07
N VAL A 81 -5.22 20.19 -3.03
CA VAL A 81 -4.21 21.25 -3.07
C VAL A 81 -4.29 22.12 -1.81
N ASP A 82 -5.48 22.55 -1.45
CA ASP A 82 -5.70 23.38 -0.28
C ASP A 82 -5.43 22.65 1.02
N ALA A 83 -5.78 21.36 1.12
CA ALA A 83 -5.48 20.53 2.27
C ALA A 83 -3.94 20.40 2.48
N MET A 84 -3.20 20.18 1.40
CA MET A 84 -1.73 20.14 1.46
C MET A 84 -1.15 21.49 1.89
N ARG A 85 -1.60 22.60 1.31
CA ARG A 85 -1.10 23.95 1.61
C ARG A 85 -1.36 24.38 3.05
N ARG A 86 -2.50 24.00 3.62
CA ARG A 86 -2.87 24.31 5.01
C ARG A 86 -2.08 23.48 6.01
N THR A 87 -1.46 22.39 5.59
CA THR A 87 -0.71 21.51 6.49
C THR A 87 0.50 22.25 7.08
N PRO A 88 0.65 22.30 8.42
CA PRO A 88 1.78 22.95 9.04
C PRO A 88 3.11 22.30 8.63
N LYS A 89 4.17 23.10 8.45
CA LYS A 89 5.53 22.57 8.19
C LYS A 89 6.04 21.66 9.30
N SER A 90 5.54 21.85 10.53
CA SER A 90 5.88 21.03 11.70
C SER A 90 4.97 19.82 11.88
N GLY A 91 4.15 19.51 10.86
CA GLY A 91 3.18 18.43 10.88
C GLY A 91 1.96 18.70 11.75
N LEU A 92 1.06 17.72 11.81
CA LEU A 92 -0.14 17.74 12.64
C LEU A 92 0.24 17.55 14.13
N HIS A 93 1.24 16.73 14.38
CA HIS A 93 1.90 16.55 15.68
C HIS A 93 3.40 16.30 15.48
N ASN A 94 4.18 16.44 16.53
CA ASN A 94 5.62 16.18 16.53
C ASN A 94 6.11 15.98 17.98
N PRO A 95 7.37 15.61 18.24
CA PRO A 95 7.86 15.35 19.60
C PRO A 95 7.67 16.48 20.61
N LEU A 96 7.46 17.72 20.13
CA LEU A 96 7.32 18.91 20.99
C LEU A 96 5.90 19.51 20.94
N LYS A 97 5.04 19.01 20.04
CA LYS A 97 3.66 19.50 19.86
C LYS A 97 2.69 18.32 19.78
N ALA A 98 1.68 18.32 20.66
CA ALA A 98 0.66 17.29 20.73
C ALA A 98 1.21 15.86 20.81
N PRO A 99 2.15 15.56 21.74
CA PRO A 99 2.78 14.23 21.84
C PRO A 99 1.79 13.12 22.23
N GLU A 100 0.63 13.47 22.78
CA GLU A 100 -0.49 12.57 23.06
C GLU A 100 -0.99 11.85 21.80
N LYS A 101 -0.82 12.45 20.62
CA LYS A 101 -1.22 11.85 19.35
C LYS A 101 -0.50 10.55 19.02
N TYR A 102 0.73 10.39 19.51
CA TYR A 102 1.46 9.12 19.35
C TYR A 102 0.76 7.97 20.09
N PHE A 103 0.20 8.23 21.27
CA PHE A 103 -0.54 7.22 22.04
C PHE A 103 -1.91 6.93 21.40
N GLU A 104 -2.65 7.97 21.00
CA GLU A 104 -3.94 7.81 20.33
C GLU A 104 -3.79 6.95 19.05
N LEU A 105 -2.76 7.19 18.24
CA LEU A 105 -2.47 6.40 17.05
C LEU A 105 -2.07 4.96 17.39
N GLY A 106 -1.34 4.76 18.50
CA GLY A 106 -1.01 3.42 18.99
C GLY A 106 -2.24 2.62 19.45
N GLU A 107 -3.22 3.28 20.05
CA GLU A 107 -4.52 2.68 20.40
C GLU A 107 -5.33 2.35 19.14
N CYS A 108 -5.38 3.27 18.17
CA CYS A 108 -6.00 2.99 16.88
C CYS A 108 -5.38 1.76 16.20
N ASN A 109 -4.05 1.65 16.21
CA ASN A 109 -3.35 0.50 15.63
C ASN A 109 -3.73 -0.82 16.33
N ALA A 110 -3.90 -0.81 17.66
CA ALA A 110 -4.38 -1.98 18.38
C ALA A 110 -5.77 -2.42 17.93
N LEU A 111 -6.68 -1.46 17.72
CA LEU A 111 -8.04 -1.72 17.24
C LEU A 111 -8.06 -2.19 15.78
N ILE A 112 -7.26 -1.57 14.90
CA ILE A 112 -7.12 -2.00 13.50
C ILE A 112 -6.56 -3.43 13.43
N GLY A 113 -5.52 -3.72 14.23
CA GLY A 113 -4.94 -5.05 14.31
C GLY A 113 -5.93 -6.10 14.79
N ALA A 114 -6.75 -5.76 15.81
CA ALA A 114 -7.82 -6.63 16.29
C ALA A 114 -8.90 -6.88 15.22
N ALA A 115 -9.33 -5.83 14.50
CA ALA A 115 -10.28 -5.95 13.41
C ALA A 115 -9.75 -6.82 12.26
N LEU A 116 -8.45 -6.72 11.93
CA LEU A 116 -7.80 -7.55 10.90
C LEU A 116 -7.53 -8.99 11.37
N ARG A 117 -7.76 -9.35 12.64
CA ARG A 117 -7.75 -10.74 13.14
C ARG A 117 -9.12 -11.41 13.01
N ASP A 118 -10.17 -10.62 12.90
CA ASP A 118 -11.52 -11.15 12.67
C ASP A 118 -11.60 -11.86 11.31
N GLU A 119 -12.15 -13.07 11.30
CA GLU A 119 -12.17 -13.91 10.11
C GLU A 119 -13.05 -13.31 9.00
N ASP A 120 -14.17 -12.72 9.33
CA ASP A 120 -15.06 -12.07 8.36
C ASP A 120 -14.38 -10.88 7.70
N THR A 121 -13.63 -10.09 8.47
CA THR A 121 -12.82 -8.97 7.96
C THR A 121 -11.68 -9.45 7.07
N GLN A 122 -10.98 -10.53 7.44
CA GLN A 122 -9.93 -11.14 6.61
C GLN A 122 -10.51 -11.64 5.29
N ASN A 123 -11.61 -12.38 5.35
CA ASN A 123 -12.29 -12.92 4.16
C ASN A 123 -12.78 -11.78 3.25
N PHE A 124 -13.32 -10.70 3.82
CA PHE A 124 -13.73 -9.52 3.07
C PHE A 124 -12.58 -8.92 2.25
N PHE A 125 -11.44 -8.65 2.90
CA PHE A 125 -10.28 -8.09 2.18
C PHE A 125 -9.66 -9.09 1.21
N ALA A 126 -9.58 -10.35 1.57
CA ALA A 126 -9.05 -11.39 0.69
C ALA A 126 -9.88 -11.54 -0.59
N GLU A 127 -11.21 -11.59 -0.48
CA GLU A 127 -12.10 -11.63 -1.64
C GLU A 127 -11.98 -10.33 -2.47
N LEU A 128 -11.99 -9.15 -1.82
CA LEU A 128 -11.87 -7.88 -2.51
C LEU A 128 -10.54 -7.75 -3.27
N LEU A 129 -9.44 -8.22 -2.66
CA LEU A 129 -8.14 -8.29 -3.32
C LEU A 129 -8.18 -9.18 -4.55
N GLN A 130 -8.78 -10.39 -4.46
CA GLN A 130 -8.90 -11.30 -5.61
C GLN A 130 -9.79 -10.75 -6.73
N ARG A 131 -10.79 -9.92 -6.38
CA ARG A 131 -11.66 -9.28 -7.38
C ARG A 131 -10.92 -8.25 -8.24
N VAL A 132 -9.97 -7.52 -7.67
CA VAL A 132 -9.26 -6.44 -8.38
C VAL A 132 -7.88 -6.87 -8.89
N VAL A 133 -7.23 -7.82 -8.19
CA VAL A 133 -5.91 -8.35 -8.55
C VAL A 133 -5.94 -9.87 -8.38
N PRO A 134 -6.10 -10.64 -9.47
CA PRO A 134 -6.19 -12.09 -9.39
C PRO A 134 -4.91 -12.73 -8.81
N LYS A 135 -4.94 -13.05 -7.54
CA LYS A 135 -3.85 -13.70 -6.78
C LYS A 135 -4.33 -15.01 -6.18
N HIS A 136 -3.39 -15.90 -5.89
CA HIS A 136 -3.65 -17.11 -5.13
C HIS A 136 -4.06 -16.78 -3.69
N ASP A 137 -4.94 -17.59 -3.09
CA ASP A 137 -5.51 -17.41 -1.75
C ASP A 137 -4.47 -17.11 -0.67
N LYS A 138 -3.36 -17.86 -0.65
CA LYS A 138 -2.28 -17.63 0.31
C LYS A 138 -1.60 -16.27 0.15
N GLN A 139 -1.57 -15.73 -1.08
CA GLN A 139 -0.94 -14.44 -1.36
C GLN A 139 -1.82 -13.29 -0.87
N VAL A 140 -3.14 -13.35 -1.11
CA VAL A 140 -4.06 -12.30 -0.61
C VAL A 140 -4.16 -12.32 0.91
N LEU A 141 -4.24 -13.49 1.54
CA LEU A 141 -4.18 -13.61 3.01
C LEU A 141 -2.82 -13.17 3.57
N GLY A 142 -1.74 -13.42 2.83
CA GLY A 142 -0.41 -12.93 3.16
C GLY A 142 -0.37 -11.40 3.22
N GLU A 143 -0.95 -10.74 2.23
CA GLU A 143 -1.02 -9.27 2.16
C GLU A 143 -1.81 -8.69 3.35
N VAL A 144 -3.00 -9.24 3.65
CA VAL A 144 -3.79 -8.84 4.84
C VAL A 144 -3.00 -9.08 6.13
N THR A 145 -2.30 -10.22 6.23
CA THR A 145 -1.50 -10.57 7.40
C THR A 145 -0.31 -9.63 7.59
N THR A 146 0.33 -9.21 6.51
CA THR A 146 1.45 -8.25 6.56
C THR A 146 0.97 -6.91 7.12
N VAL A 147 -0.13 -6.37 6.62
CA VAL A 147 -0.71 -5.13 7.16
C VAL A 147 -1.09 -5.27 8.62
N ARG A 148 -1.73 -6.39 9.00
CA ARG A 148 -2.05 -6.67 10.40
C ARG A 148 -0.81 -6.65 11.29
N LYS A 149 0.24 -7.41 10.93
CA LYS A 149 1.48 -7.46 11.69
C LYS A 149 2.16 -6.10 11.78
N TRP A 150 2.07 -5.29 10.72
CA TRP A 150 2.60 -3.95 10.70
C TRP A 150 1.94 -3.05 11.75
N VAL A 151 0.60 -2.96 11.74
CA VAL A 151 -0.12 -2.14 12.72
C VAL A 151 0.04 -2.67 14.14
N GLU A 152 0.07 -4.00 14.34
CA GLU A 152 0.32 -4.62 15.63
C GLU A 152 1.72 -4.30 16.17
N GLY A 153 2.75 -4.22 15.30
CA GLY A 153 4.10 -3.84 15.67
C GLY A 153 4.22 -2.39 16.17
N PHE A 154 3.24 -1.56 15.83
CA PHE A 154 3.15 -0.16 16.25
C PHE A 154 1.92 0.12 17.14
N ALA A 155 1.33 -0.91 17.73
CA ALA A 155 0.25 -0.76 18.70
C ALA A 155 0.76 -0.22 20.06
N GLY A 156 -0.13 0.37 20.84
CA GLY A 156 0.18 0.93 22.14
C GLY A 156 1.32 1.96 22.07
N ASP A 157 2.41 1.73 22.78
CA ASP A 157 3.56 2.65 22.82
C ASP A 157 4.47 2.61 21.56
N GLY A 158 4.17 1.73 20.59
CA GLY A 158 5.00 1.52 19.43
C GLY A 158 5.16 2.77 18.55
N VAL A 159 4.08 3.54 18.34
CA VAL A 159 4.13 4.78 17.55
C VAL A 159 5.02 5.83 18.21
N ARG A 160 4.93 6.00 19.54
CA ARG A 160 5.77 6.97 20.27
C ARG A 160 7.26 6.70 20.10
N ARG A 161 7.65 5.43 20.00
CA ARG A 161 9.05 5.03 19.78
C ARG A 161 9.61 5.52 18.44
N LEU A 162 8.77 5.81 17.45
CA LEU A 162 9.20 6.42 16.18
C LEU A 162 9.72 7.85 16.39
N ALA A 163 9.24 8.55 17.40
CA ALA A 163 9.63 9.92 17.74
C ALA A 163 10.94 10.01 18.57
N GLN A 164 11.76 8.96 18.57
CA GLN A 164 13.04 8.92 19.31
C GLN A 164 13.90 10.13 19.02
N ALA A 165 14.45 10.71 20.09
CA ALA A 165 15.49 11.71 20.04
C ALA A 165 16.85 11.08 20.38
N THR A 166 17.92 11.65 19.86
CA THR A 166 19.28 11.33 20.27
C THR A 166 19.90 12.55 20.95
N SER A 167 20.74 12.31 21.94
CA SER A 167 21.50 13.33 22.64
C SER A 167 22.96 12.90 22.70
N LEU A 168 23.86 13.85 22.40
CA LEU A 168 25.30 13.65 22.43
C LEU A 168 25.95 14.82 23.17
N PRO A 169 27.08 14.62 23.87
CA PRO A 169 27.91 15.72 24.33
C PRO A 169 28.31 16.64 23.14
N GLY A 170 28.30 17.94 23.36
CA GLY A 170 28.82 18.90 22.40
C GLY A 170 30.37 18.93 22.38
N ASP A 171 30.91 19.67 21.41
CA ASP A 171 32.37 19.81 21.25
C ASP A 171 33.03 20.66 22.35
N HIS A 172 32.25 21.41 23.11
CA HIS A 172 32.71 22.27 24.18
C HIS A 172 32.04 21.92 25.51
N ALA A 173 32.73 22.21 26.63
CA ALA A 173 32.18 21.95 27.98
C ALA A 173 30.83 22.63 28.18
N GLY A 174 29.85 21.88 28.66
CA GLY A 174 28.49 22.36 28.93
C GLY A 174 27.58 22.42 27.69
N GLN A 175 28.04 22.01 26.52
CA GLN A 175 27.19 21.88 25.33
C GLN A 175 26.60 20.49 25.20
N GLU A 176 25.39 20.43 24.63
CA GLU A 176 24.69 19.24 24.29
C GLU A 176 24.06 19.38 22.87
N THR A 177 24.21 18.36 22.07
CA THR A 177 23.54 18.25 20.77
C THR A 177 22.34 17.32 20.92
N ARG A 178 21.16 17.79 20.54
CA ARG A 178 19.93 16.99 20.48
C ARG A 178 19.38 16.93 19.07
N SER A 179 18.94 15.75 18.63
CA SER A 179 18.25 15.58 17.38
C SER A 179 16.92 14.88 17.61
N TYR A 180 15.94 15.23 16.78
CA TYR A 180 14.61 14.65 16.78
C TYR A 180 14.28 14.12 15.41
N ARG A 181 13.53 13.02 15.35
CA ARG A 181 12.80 12.68 14.13
C ARG A 181 11.64 13.66 14.00
N TRP A 182 11.56 14.31 12.84
CA TRP A 182 10.62 15.40 12.61
C TRP A 182 9.76 15.16 11.37
N PRO A 183 8.43 15.49 11.40
CA PRO A 183 7.58 15.35 10.23
C PRO A 183 7.98 16.34 9.12
N TYR A 184 7.73 15.95 7.88
CA TYR A 184 7.88 16.82 6.70
C TYR A 184 6.73 17.84 6.59
N GLY A 185 5.56 17.53 7.13
CA GLY A 185 4.31 18.27 6.96
C GLY A 185 3.40 17.60 5.94
N ALA A 186 3.12 18.27 4.82
CA ALA A 186 2.34 17.67 3.74
C ALA A 186 3.17 16.64 2.97
N THR A 187 2.73 15.39 2.97
CA THR A 187 3.36 14.27 2.25
C THR A 187 2.40 13.62 1.29
N SER A 188 2.91 12.81 0.41
CA SER A 188 2.09 11.96 -0.45
C SER A 188 2.65 10.56 -0.62
N VAL A 189 1.77 9.63 -0.99
CA VAL A 189 2.09 8.24 -1.29
C VAL A 189 1.46 7.89 -2.62
N ILE A 190 2.28 7.37 -3.54
CA ILE A 190 1.83 6.85 -4.84
C ILE A 190 2.23 5.40 -4.92
N THR A 191 1.26 4.50 -5.16
CA THR A 191 1.51 3.06 -5.19
C THR A 191 0.96 2.38 -6.44
N PRO A 192 1.60 1.29 -6.88
CA PRO A 192 1.20 0.50 -8.03
C PRO A 192 0.02 -0.43 -7.71
N PHE A 193 -0.37 -1.24 -8.71
CA PHE A 193 -1.52 -2.13 -8.65
C PHE A 193 -1.28 -3.45 -7.91
N ASN A 194 -0.03 -3.90 -7.80
CA ASN A 194 0.29 -5.29 -7.46
C ASN A 194 0.09 -5.67 -5.97
N PHE A 195 0.19 -4.70 -5.06
CA PHE A 195 -0.12 -4.87 -3.63
C PHE A 195 -1.00 -3.71 -3.13
N PRO A 196 -2.30 -3.72 -3.50
CA PRO A 196 -3.17 -2.56 -3.30
C PRO A 196 -3.57 -2.30 -1.84
N LEU A 197 -3.33 -3.23 -0.94
CA LEU A 197 -3.53 -3.06 0.49
C LEU A 197 -2.19 -2.81 1.22
N GLU A 198 -1.21 -3.67 0.99
CA GLU A 198 0.05 -3.68 1.75
C GLU A 198 0.85 -2.40 1.54
N ILE A 199 1.25 -2.09 0.30
CA ILE A 199 2.15 -0.96 0.04
C ILE A 199 1.55 0.36 0.50
N PRO A 200 0.30 0.73 0.13
CA PRO A 200 -0.27 1.99 0.58
C PRO A 200 -0.50 2.04 2.10
N ALA A 201 -0.90 0.94 2.74
CA ALA A 201 -1.11 0.92 4.18
C ALA A 201 0.20 1.13 4.95
N LEU A 202 1.27 0.42 4.59
CA LEU A 202 2.56 0.54 5.27
C LEU A 202 3.13 1.96 5.14
N GLN A 203 3.11 2.53 3.95
CA GLN A 203 3.71 3.84 3.67
C GLN A 203 2.89 4.99 4.25
N SER A 204 1.57 4.99 4.06
CA SER A 204 0.71 6.09 4.50
C SER A 204 0.53 6.14 6.02
N LEU A 205 0.32 4.97 6.66
CA LEU A 205 0.22 4.92 8.11
C LEU A 205 1.53 5.35 8.78
N ALA A 206 2.69 4.87 8.29
CA ALA A 206 3.98 5.28 8.81
C ALA A 206 4.20 6.80 8.66
N SER A 207 3.74 7.39 7.55
CA SER A 207 3.79 8.83 7.34
C SER A 207 2.95 9.59 8.39
N VAL A 208 1.71 9.14 8.63
CA VAL A 208 0.81 9.75 9.62
C VAL A 208 1.33 9.57 11.04
N TRP A 209 1.87 8.41 11.39
CA TRP A 209 2.44 8.16 12.72
C TRP A 209 3.56 9.12 13.07
N MET A 210 4.31 9.57 12.06
CA MET A 210 5.36 10.59 12.23
C MET A 210 4.84 12.03 12.30
N GLY A 211 3.53 12.24 12.19
CA GLY A 211 2.89 13.54 12.28
C GLY A 211 2.65 14.23 10.94
N ASN A 212 2.86 13.56 9.82
CA ASN A 212 2.54 14.15 8.53
C ASN A 212 1.04 14.07 8.22
N LYS A 213 0.54 15.01 7.40
CA LYS A 213 -0.70 14.81 6.65
C LYS A 213 -0.35 14.16 5.32
N CYS A 214 -0.97 13.02 5.03
CA CYS A 214 -0.64 12.21 3.87
C CYS A 214 -1.77 12.20 2.85
N THR A 215 -1.47 12.51 1.59
CA THR A 215 -2.42 12.31 0.47
C THR A 215 -2.00 11.08 -0.33
N VAL A 216 -2.91 10.13 -0.50
CA VAL A 216 -2.65 8.83 -1.12
C VAL A 216 -3.32 8.75 -2.49
N LYS A 217 -2.55 8.30 -3.48
CA LYS A 217 -3.03 7.93 -4.81
C LYS A 217 -2.51 6.54 -5.16
N ILE A 218 -3.39 5.61 -5.40
CA ILE A 218 -3.08 4.24 -5.79
C ILE A 218 -3.44 4.06 -7.26
N ASP A 219 -2.98 3.01 -7.90
CA ASP A 219 -3.51 2.65 -9.22
C ASP A 219 -5.04 2.51 -9.14
N GLU A 220 -5.74 3.28 -9.95
CA GLU A 220 -7.19 3.44 -9.85
C GLU A 220 -7.98 2.14 -10.05
N ARG A 221 -7.38 1.17 -10.76
CA ARG A 221 -8.00 -0.15 -10.98
C ARG A 221 -8.19 -0.94 -9.68
N VAL A 222 -7.41 -0.63 -8.66
CA VAL A 222 -7.34 -1.42 -7.43
C VAL A 222 -7.54 -0.59 -6.14
N GLN A 223 -7.63 0.73 -6.26
CA GLN A 223 -7.67 1.65 -5.12
C GLN A 223 -8.86 1.41 -4.17
N ILE A 224 -9.94 0.77 -4.65
CA ILE A 224 -11.11 0.42 -3.85
C ILE A 224 -10.75 -0.43 -2.61
N VAL A 225 -9.69 -1.25 -2.68
CA VAL A 225 -9.23 -2.07 -1.55
C VAL A 225 -8.77 -1.17 -0.41
N TYR A 226 -7.92 -0.19 -0.74
CA TYR A 226 -7.42 0.75 0.26
C TYR A 226 -8.51 1.73 0.74
N GLU A 227 -9.46 2.11 -0.10
CA GLU A 227 -10.62 2.89 0.31
C GLU A 227 -11.39 2.18 1.43
N GLN A 228 -11.67 0.88 1.27
CA GLN A 228 -12.33 0.10 2.30
C GLN A 228 -11.47 -0.05 3.57
N PHE A 229 -10.15 -0.17 3.42
CA PHE A 229 -9.23 -0.19 4.55
C PHE A 229 -9.23 1.15 5.30
N LEU A 230 -9.25 2.26 4.61
CA LEU A 230 -9.35 3.59 5.24
C LEU A 230 -10.67 3.74 6.03
N ARG A 231 -11.78 3.18 5.52
CA ARG A 231 -13.06 3.14 6.25
C ARG A 231 -12.97 2.31 7.52
N LEU A 232 -12.30 1.15 7.46
CA LEU A 232 -11.99 0.35 8.65
C LEU A 232 -11.15 1.17 9.66
N CYS A 233 -10.10 1.84 9.20
CA CYS A 233 -9.26 2.67 10.06
C CYS A 233 -10.09 3.74 10.76
N HIS A 234 -10.98 4.43 10.06
CA HIS A 234 -11.87 5.44 10.65
C HIS A 234 -12.86 4.83 11.67
N ALA A 235 -13.37 3.63 11.40
CA ALA A 235 -14.21 2.91 12.36
C ALA A 235 -13.44 2.52 13.64
N CYS A 236 -12.12 2.37 13.54
CA CYS A 236 -11.20 2.15 14.67
C CYS A 236 -10.68 3.44 15.32
N GLY A 237 -11.23 4.62 14.96
CA GLY A 237 -10.85 5.89 15.57
C GLY A 237 -9.66 6.60 14.91
N PHE A 238 -9.16 6.14 13.77
CA PHE A 238 -8.06 6.81 13.06
C PHE A 238 -8.46 8.24 12.66
N PRO A 239 -7.57 9.25 12.85
CA PRO A 239 -7.89 10.65 12.59
C PRO A 239 -8.28 10.92 11.15
N LYS A 240 -9.46 11.50 10.93
CA LYS A 240 -9.99 11.76 9.59
C LYS A 240 -9.29 12.90 8.85
N ASP A 241 -8.61 13.77 9.55
CA ASP A 241 -7.86 14.90 9.01
C ASP A 241 -6.41 14.58 8.63
N ALA A 242 -5.93 13.38 9.02
CA ALA A 242 -4.54 12.98 8.85
C ALA A 242 -4.21 12.39 7.47
N LEU A 243 -5.22 11.90 6.74
CA LEU A 243 -5.02 11.21 5.47
C LEU A 243 -6.12 11.56 4.47
N ASP A 244 -5.72 11.89 3.25
CA ASP A 244 -6.60 12.10 2.11
C ASP A 244 -6.38 10.99 1.06
N LEU A 245 -7.43 10.64 0.31
CA LEU A 245 -7.41 9.60 -0.74
C LEU A 245 -8.04 10.14 -2.02
N ILE A 246 -7.31 10.10 -3.14
CA ILE A 246 -7.77 10.66 -4.41
C ILE A 246 -7.74 9.63 -5.53
N TYR A 247 -8.84 9.53 -6.29
CA TYR A 247 -8.90 8.86 -7.59
C TYR A 247 -8.70 9.91 -8.68
N CYS A 248 -7.58 9.83 -9.38
CA CYS A 248 -7.25 10.69 -10.50
C CYS A 248 -6.12 10.08 -11.35
N SER A 249 -5.91 10.63 -12.53
CA SER A 249 -4.78 10.25 -13.37
C SER A 249 -3.42 10.63 -12.74
N GLY A 250 -2.33 9.99 -13.18
CA GLY A 250 -0.98 10.34 -12.75
C GLY A 250 -0.62 11.83 -12.99
N PRO A 251 -0.86 12.37 -14.20
CA PRO A 251 -0.64 13.80 -14.47
C PRO A 251 -1.46 14.73 -13.57
N ALA A 252 -2.73 14.42 -13.31
CA ALA A 252 -3.57 15.22 -12.40
C ALA A 252 -3.03 15.20 -10.96
N PHE A 253 -2.56 14.05 -10.49
CA PHE A 253 -1.95 13.98 -9.17
C PHE A 253 -0.62 14.72 -9.09
N ASN A 254 0.20 14.67 -10.14
CA ASN A 254 1.43 15.47 -10.22
C ASN A 254 1.14 16.98 -10.12
N ASP A 255 0.05 17.47 -10.76
CA ASP A 255 -0.41 18.85 -10.60
C ASP A 255 -0.79 19.16 -9.13
N VAL A 256 -1.51 18.26 -8.45
CA VAL A 256 -1.81 18.40 -7.01
C VAL A 256 -0.53 18.52 -6.19
N LEU A 257 0.49 17.68 -6.45
CA LEU A 257 1.74 17.70 -5.70
C LEU A 257 2.53 19.00 -5.89
N ILE A 258 2.60 19.49 -7.12
CA ILE A 258 3.30 20.75 -7.45
C ILE A 258 2.55 21.95 -6.84
N ARG A 259 1.25 22.08 -7.10
CA ARG A 259 0.41 23.17 -6.59
C ARG A 259 0.29 23.13 -5.07
N GLY A 260 0.16 21.95 -4.48
CA GLY A 260 0.06 21.75 -3.04
C GLY A 260 1.39 21.90 -2.29
N ASP A 261 2.51 22.01 -3.00
CA ASP A 261 3.88 22.06 -2.46
C ASP A 261 4.17 20.86 -1.53
N ALA A 262 3.94 19.65 -2.03
CA ALA A 262 4.26 18.42 -1.31
C ALA A 262 5.70 18.44 -0.82
N LYS A 263 5.92 18.15 0.45
CA LYS A 263 7.25 18.21 1.09
C LYS A 263 8.05 16.93 0.92
N MET A 264 7.36 15.81 0.74
CA MET A 264 7.94 14.50 0.48
C MET A 264 6.89 13.62 -0.18
N THR A 265 7.27 12.94 -1.26
CA THR A 265 6.46 11.92 -1.93
C THR A 265 7.16 10.58 -1.80
N LEU A 266 6.42 9.56 -1.34
CA LEU A 266 6.85 8.16 -1.43
C LEU A 266 6.23 7.59 -2.71
N PHE A 267 7.06 7.10 -3.61
CA PHE A 267 6.62 6.56 -4.89
C PHE A 267 7.12 5.13 -5.04
N THR A 268 6.20 4.22 -5.37
CA THR A 268 6.48 2.86 -5.81
C THR A 268 5.86 2.66 -7.18
N GLY A 269 6.65 2.32 -8.20
CA GLY A 269 6.14 2.16 -9.56
C GLY A 269 7.23 2.03 -10.62
N SER A 270 6.97 2.50 -11.85
CA SER A 270 7.88 2.38 -12.97
C SER A 270 8.99 3.43 -12.94
N GLN A 271 10.18 3.06 -13.41
CA GLN A 271 11.35 3.93 -13.52
C GLN A 271 11.07 5.24 -14.27
N ALA A 272 10.39 5.17 -15.40
CA ALA A 272 10.10 6.36 -16.20
C ALA A 272 9.26 7.41 -15.45
N VAL A 273 8.31 6.96 -14.61
CA VAL A 273 7.52 7.86 -13.76
C VAL A 273 8.36 8.36 -12.58
N ALA A 274 9.22 7.52 -11.99
CA ALA A 274 10.12 7.89 -10.92
C ALA A 274 11.08 9.02 -11.33
N GLU A 275 11.71 8.90 -12.50
CA GLU A 275 12.58 9.93 -13.07
C GLU A 275 11.85 11.25 -13.28
N LYS A 276 10.64 11.19 -13.88
CA LYS A 276 9.81 12.39 -14.08
C LYS A 276 9.46 13.06 -12.75
N LEU A 277 8.99 12.31 -11.76
CA LEU A 277 8.66 12.86 -10.45
C LEU A 277 9.87 13.46 -9.75
N THR A 278 11.06 12.87 -9.90
CA THR A 278 12.30 13.40 -9.33
C THR A 278 12.59 14.80 -9.85
N LEU A 279 12.41 15.03 -11.15
CA LEU A 279 12.59 16.34 -11.77
C LEU A 279 11.49 17.32 -11.35
N ASP A 280 10.25 16.94 -11.49
CA ASP A 280 9.09 17.82 -11.23
C ASP A 280 9.02 18.25 -9.76
N LEU A 281 9.33 17.35 -8.83
CA LEU A 281 9.31 17.60 -7.39
C LEU A 281 10.68 18.05 -6.81
N ARG A 282 11.66 18.28 -7.67
CA ARG A 282 13.00 18.76 -7.28
C ARG A 282 13.66 17.88 -6.21
N GLY A 283 13.61 16.58 -6.39
CA GLY A 283 14.18 15.58 -5.48
C GLY A 283 13.42 15.36 -4.17
N LYS A 284 12.25 15.97 -3.97
CA LYS A 284 11.39 15.72 -2.78
C LYS A 284 10.65 14.40 -2.90
N VAL A 285 11.34 13.32 -3.24
CA VAL A 285 10.77 12.01 -3.50
C VAL A 285 11.68 10.90 -2.95
N LYS A 286 11.07 9.86 -2.41
CA LYS A 286 11.69 8.57 -2.09
C LYS A 286 11.12 7.53 -3.03
N LEU A 287 11.98 6.80 -3.70
CA LEU A 287 11.63 5.93 -4.81
C LEU A 287 11.86 4.46 -4.48
N GLU A 288 10.91 3.64 -4.87
CA GLU A 288 11.06 2.22 -5.16
C GLU A 288 10.58 2.03 -6.60
N ASP A 289 11.49 2.11 -7.56
CA ASP A 289 11.21 1.92 -8.97
C ASP A 289 11.41 0.44 -9.37
N ALA A 290 10.81 0.05 -10.50
CA ALA A 290 10.76 -1.32 -10.95
C ALA A 290 12.14 -2.00 -10.93
N GLY A 291 12.26 -3.11 -10.19
CA GLY A 291 13.47 -3.90 -10.12
C GLY A 291 13.64 -4.81 -11.33
N PHE A 292 14.89 -5.11 -11.68
CA PHE A 292 15.29 -6.25 -12.49
C PHE A 292 16.14 -7.15 -11.60
N ASP A 293 15.45 -7.96 -10.80
CA ASP A 293 16.10 -8.74 -9.75
C ASP A 293 16.80 -9.96 -10.30
N TRP A 294 17.92 -10.28 -9.70
CA TRP A 294 18.73 -11.42 -10.10
C TRP A 294 19.04 -12.33 -8.91
N LYS A 295 19.29 -13.60 -9.20
CA LYS A 295 19.74 -14.60 -8.25
C LYS A 295 21.05 -15.20 -8.76
N ILE A 296 22.00 -15.44 -7.87
CA ILE A 296 23.26 -16.13 -8.17
C ILE A 296 23.33 -17.40 -7.34
N LEU A 297 23.40 -18.54 -8.00
CA LEU A 297 23.69 -19.83 -7.37
C LEU A 297 25.20 -20.08 -7.47
N GLY A 298 25.89 -20.06 -6.33
CA GLY A 298 27.32 -20.28 -6.22
C GLY A 298 27.73 -21.74 -6.51
N PRO A 299 29.03 -22.11 -6.33
CA PRO A 299 29.53 -23.45 -6.68
C PRO A 299 29.00 -24.56 -5.77
N ASP A 300 28.51 -24.23 -4.58
CA ASP A 300 28.06 -25.18 -3.59
C ASP A 300 26.65 -25.66 -3.92
N VAL A 301 26.48 -26.92 -4.30
CA VAL A 301 25.18 -27.54 -4.55
C VAL A 301 24.73 -28.21 -3.26
N ASP A 302 23.76 -27.59 -2.60
CA ASP A 302 23.15 -28.12 -1.38
C ASP A 302 21.63 -27.83 -1.41
N ASP A 303 20.85 -28.67 -0.73
CA ASP A 303 19.38 -28.57 -0.62
C ASP A 303 18.67 -28.25 -1.96
N PHE A 304 18.98 -29.04 -2.97
CA PHE A 304 18.56 -28.86 -4.36
C PHE A 304 17.05 -28.59 -4.50
N GLU A 305 16.21 -29.39 -3.84
CA GLU A 305 14.76 -29.30 -3.91
C GLU A 305 14.25 -27.96 -3.34
N TYR A 306 14.82 -27.51 -2.22
CA TYR A 306 14.47 -26.23 -1.63
C TYR A 306 14.88 -25.05 -2.51
N VAL A 307 16.09 -25.09 -3.07
CA VAL A 307 16.61 -24.02 -3.93
C VAL A 307 15.79 -23.93 -5.23
N ALA A 308 15.43 -25.08 -5.82
CA ALA A 308 14.56 -25.13 -7.01
C ALA A 308 13.17 -24.56 -6.70
N TRP A 309 12.56 -24.97 -5.58
CA TRP A 309 11.28 -24.42 -5.13
C TRP A 309 11.36 -22.91 -4.86
N GLN A 310 12.43 -22.45 -4.21
CA GLN A 310 12.62 -21.03 -3.92
C GLN A 310 12.80 -20.22 -5.21
N ALA A 311 13.54 -20.72 -6.20
CA ALA A 311 13.71 -20.06 -7.48
C ALA A 311 12.38 -19.95 -8.26
N ASP A 312 11.55 -21.01 -8.22
CA ASP A 312 10.20 -21.01 -8.80
C ASP A 312 9.30 -19.96 -8.11
N GLN A 313 9.28 -19.95 -6.76
CA GLN A 313 8.46 -18.97 -6.02
C GLN A 313 8.90 -17.53 -6.24
N ASP A 314 10.20 -17.26 -6.31
CA ASP A 314 10.73 -15.92 -6.55
C ASP A 314 10.42 -15.42 -7.98
N ALA A 315 10.44 -16.31 -8.97
CA ALA A 315 10.19 -15.96 -10.36
C ALA A 315 8.69 -15.85 -10.69
N TYR A 316 7.87 -16.79 -10.18
CA TYR A 316 6.52 -17.01 -10.69
C TYR A 316 5.39 -16.72 -9.69
N ALA A 317 5.69 -16.46 -8.41
CA ALA A 317 4.64 -16.03 -7.49
C ALA A 317 3.94 -14.77 -8.02
N PHE A 318 2.60 -14.79 -8.04
CA PHE A 318 1.77 -13.75 -8.65
C PHE A 318 2.13 -13.48 -10.12
N SER A 319 2.47 -14.53 -10.88
CA SER A 319 2.90 -14.45 -12.30
C SER A 319 4.07 -13.48 -12.52
N GLY A 320 4.95 -13.35 -11.53
CA GLY A 320 6.10 -12.43 -11.56
C GLY A 320 5.75 -10.95 -11.42
N GLN A 321 4.51 -10.59 -11.10
CA GLN A 321 4.08 -9.18 -10.95
C GLN A 321 4.48 -8.60 -9.58
N LYS A 322 5.74 -8.75 -9.20
CA LYS A 322 6.32 -8.26 -7.95
C LYS A 322 7.57 -7.44 -8.27
N CYS A 323 7.80 -6.36 -7.52
CA CYS A 323 9.04 -5.58 -7.61
C CYS A 323 10.28 -6.43 -7.32
N SER A 324 10.13 -7.46 -6.47
CA SER A 324 11.17 -8.41 -6.07
C SER A 324 11.12 -9.75 -6.82
N ALA A 325 10.41 -9.85 -7.96
CA ALA A 325 10.39 -11.08 -8.74
C ALA A 325 11.74 -11.32 -9.42
N GLN A 326 12.27 -12.52 -9.29
CA GLN A 326 13.50 -12.92 -9.96
C GLN A 326 13.33 -12.87 -11.49
N SER A 327 14.05 -11.97 -12.15
CA SER A 327 14.05 -11.81 -13.61
C SER A 327 15.10 -12.66 -14.31
N ILE A 328 16.22 -12.93 -13.62
CA ILE A 328 17.33 -13.75 -14.13
C ILE A 328 17.96 -14.56 -13.01
N CYS A 329 18.35 -15.80 -13.32
CA CYS A 329 19.11 -16.66 -12.43
C CYS A 329 20.45 -17.02 -13.07
N PHE A 330 21.54 -16.63 -12.43
CA PHE A 330 22.90 -17.07 -12.80
C PHE A 330 23.21 -18.34 -12.05
N VAL A 331 23.51 -19.41 -12.80
CA VAL A 331 23.68 -20.75 -12.25
C VAL A 331 25.12 -21.22 -12.50
N HIS A 332 25.83 -21.62 -11.44
CA HIS A 332 27.16 -22.22 -11.58
C HIS A 332 27.05 -23.62 -12.24
N GLU A 333 28.05 -24.02 -13.02
CA GLU A 333 28.08 -25.30 -13.77
C GLU A 333 27.80 -26.53 -12.90
N ASN A 334 28.14 -26.51 -11.63
CA ASN A 334 27.85 -27.61 -10.68
C ASN A 334 26.34 -27.87 -10.55
N TRP A 335 25.50 -26.82 -10.60
CA TRP A 335 24.05 -26.94 -10.54
C TRP A 335 23.48 -27.51 -11.84
N GLU A 336 24.06 -27.14 -13.00
CA GLU A 336 23.70 -27.74 -14.28
C GLU A 336 24.05 -29.24 -14.29
N ALA A 337 25.26 -29.59 -13.82
CA ALA A 337 25.69 -30.98 -13.71
C ALA A 337 24.78 -31.78 -12.74
N ALA A 338 24.22 -31.15 -11.72
CA ALA A 338 23.24 -31.73 -10.81
C ALA A 338 21.81 -31.79 -11.38
N GLY A 339 21.56 -31.24 -12.58
CA GLY A 339 20.24 -31.27 -13.23
C GLY A 339 19.27 -30.14 -12.86
N PHE A 340 19.76 -29.02 -12.35
CA PHE A 340 18.93 -27.92 -11.92
C PHE A 340 18.14 -27.27 -13.07
N THR A 341 18.68 -27.24 -14.26
CA THR A 341 18.07 -26.67 -15.48
C THR A 341 17.30 -27.68 -16.33
N ALA A 342 17.28 -28.97 -15.94
CA ALA A 342 16.56 -30.06 -16.62
C ALA A 342 15.14 -30.20 -16.07
#